data_82dae6f7e04ee7ac599f8bfb048de242
#
_entry.id   82dae6f7e04ee7ac599f8bfb048de242
#
_cell.length_a   1.000
_cell.length_b   1.000
_cell.length_c   1.000
_cell.angle_alpha   90.00
_cell.angle_beta   90.00
_cell.angle_gamma   90.00
#
_symmetry.space_group_name_H-M   'P 1'
#
loop_
_entity.id
_entity.type
_entity.pdbx_description
1 polymer ?
#
loop_
_entity_poly.entity_id
_entity_poly.type
_entity_poly.pdbx_seq_one_letter_code
_entity_poly.pdbx_strand_id
1 'polypeptide(L)'
;MRHGDQRGLFDLLFRVPAECADMVASGAADIGIVPSFELIGRDYGIVPGVGIACRGAVRSILLVSSRPANEIRTLAADASSRTSVALARIVLARRYGVDPAVVRRPPDLPSMLGEADSALIIGDPALHINPETTPFHVYDLGREWMEMTGLPMVFAVWAGPREFVTPQVAAVFQDSCAFGLRGLERIAAEEAPARGFTIDLVRRYLGSHIVFELGAPERQGMELFLRYARELDRLDRPPAGFDTRQRALIK
;
A
#
# COMPACT_ATOMS: atom_id res chain seq x y z
N MET A 1 -4.45 4.29 -20.47
CA MET A 1 -3.17 4.67 -21.07
C MET A 1 -2.59 3.58 -22.00
N ARG A 2 -2.55 2.31 -21.58
CA ARG A 2 -2.10 1.21 -22.46
C ARG A 2 -3.06 0.92 -23.62
N HIS A 3 -4.34 1.19 -23.40
CA HIS A 3 -5.45 0.97 -24.32
C HIS A 3 -6.34 2.22 -24.36
N GLY A 4 -7.21 2.33 -25.37
CA GLY A 4 -8.12 3.46 -25.54
C GLY A 4 -7.47 4.70 -26.10
N ASP A 5 -8.13 5.84 -25.99
CA ASP A 5 -7.78 7.12 -26.63
C ASP A 5 -6.50 7.75 -26.03
N GLN A 6 -6.08 7.31 -24.82
CA GLN A 6 -4.85 7.78 -24.17
C GLN A 6 -3.59 7.02 -24.61
N ARG A 7 -3.72 6.06 -25.55
CA ARG A 7 -2.58 5.28 -26.04
C ARG A 7 -1.57 6.16 -26.76
N GLY A 8 -0.30 6.07 -26.32
CA GLY A 8 0.81 6.82 -26.93
C GLY A 8 0.98 8.26 -26.44
N LEU A 9 0.15 8.73 -25.49
CA LEU A 9 0.33 10.04 -24.86
C LEU A 9 1.47 10.07 -23.85
N PHE A 10 1.87 8.89 -23.33
CA PHE A 10 2.94 8.74 -22.34
C PHE A 10 3.81 7.53 -22.66
N ASP A 11 5.07 7.60 -22.30
CA ASP A 11 5.96 6.46 -22.20
C ASP A 11 5.69 5.71 -20.90
N LEU A 12 5.13 4.50 -20.99
CA LEU A 12 4.69 3.74 -19.84
C LEU A 12 5.78 2.78 -19.34
N LEU A 13 6.20 2.97 -18.09
CA LEU A 13 7.16 2.11 -17.41
C LEU A 13 6.44 1.31 -16.31
N PHE A 14 6.52 -0.03 -16.38
CA PHE A 14 5.89 -0.92 -15.40
C PHE A 14 6.93 -1.38 -14.39
N ARG A 15 6.71 -1.04 -13.12
CA ARG A 15 7.60 -1.35 -12.00
C ARG A 15 6.78 -1.67 -10.76
N VAL A 16 7.43 -2.26 -9.75
CA VAL A 16 6.81 -2.42 -8.43
C VAL A 16 6.68 -1.06 -7.72
N PRO A 17 5.74 -0.89 -6.77
CA PRO A 17 5.42 0.43 -6.19
C PRO A 17 6.61 1.18 -5.60
N ALA A 18 7.55 0.49 -4.94
CA ALA A 18 8.75 1.13 -4.39
C ALA A 18 9.65 1.68 -5.50
N GLU A 19 9.86 0.91 -6.59
CA GLU A 19 10.64 1.38 -7.75
C GLU A 19 9.97 2.56 -8.46
N CYS A 20 8.62 2.57 -8.56
CA CYS A 20 7.90 3.74 -9.08
C CYS A 20 8.22 5.00 -8.28
N ALA A 21 8.20 4.91 -6.95
CA ALA A 21 8.54 6.05 -6.09
C ALA A 21 10.00 6.49 -6.25
N ASP A 22 10.95 5.55 -6.36
CA ASP A 22 12.36 5.84 -6.56
C ASP A 22 12.62 6.48 -7.94
N MET A 23 11.91 6.05 -8.99
CA MET A 23 12.01 6.65 -10.33
C MET A 23 11.49 8.09 -10.34
N VAL A 24 10.36 8.37 -9.69
CA VAL A 24 9.86 9.75 -9.55
C VAL A 24 10.82 10.60 -8.72
N ALA A 25 11.37 10.05 -7.64
CA ALA A 25 12.31 10.76 -6.77
C ALA A 25 13.64 11.11 -7.47
N SER A 26 14.09 10.27 -8.38
CA SER A 26 15.32 10.48 -9.16
C SER A 26 15.12 11.29 -10.45
N GLY A 27 13.86 11.60 -10.82
CA GLY A 27 13.54 12.25 -12.09
C GLY A 27 13.60 11.30 -13.30
N ALA A 28 13.67 9.99 -13.08
CA ALA A 28 13.60 8.98 -14.15
C ALA A 28 12.15 8.74 -14.63
N ALA A 29 11.17 9.24 -13.93
CA ALA A 29 9.77 9.32 -14.33
C ALA A 29 9.16 10.64 -13.83
N ASP A 30 8.33 11.26 -14.66
CA ASP A 30 7.67 12.54 -14.34
C ASP A 30 6.50 12.33 -13.38
N ILE A 31 5.72 11.27 -13.56
CA ILE A 31 4.58 10.90 -12.69
C ILE A 31 4.58 9.39 -12.51
N GLY A 32 4.37 8.95 -11.28
CA GLY A 32 4.26 7.53 -10.93
C GLY A 32 3.10 7.25 -9.99
N ILE A 33 2.73 5.96 -9.90
CA ILE A 33 1.88 5.50 -8.80
C ILE A 33 2.76 5.39 -7.55
N VAL A 34 2.66 6.37 -6.68
CA VAL A 34 3.52 6.56 -5.51
C VAL A 34 2.80 6.05 -4.26
N PRO A 35 3.41 5.15 -3.47
CA PRO A 35 2.84 4.74 -2.18
C PRO A 35 2.61 5.94 -1.27
N SER A 36 1.48 5.99 -0.57
CA SER A 36 1.10 7.15 0.26
C SER A 36 2.16 7.52 1.29
N PHE A 37 2.87 6.54 1.85
CA PHE A 37 3.97 6.78 2.81
C PHE A 37 5.09 7.66 2.21
N GLU A 38 5.35 7.53 0.91
CA GLU A 38 6.41 8.28 0.21
C GLU A 38 6.08 9.77 0.02
N LEU A 39 4.84 10.19 0.29
CA LEU A 39 4.47 11.61 0.29
C LEU A 39 5.03 12.35 1.51
N ILE A 40 5.51 11.63 2.53
CA ILE A 40 6.06 12.24 3.73
C ILE A 40 7.39 12.93 3.40
N GLY A 41 7.44 14.26 3.63
CA GLY A 41 8.62 15.06 3.38
C GLY A 41 8.92 15.39 1.91
N ARG A 42 7.97 15.11 1.00
CA ARG A 42 8.09 15.44 -0.43
C ARG A 42 7.04 16.47 -0.84
N ASP A 43 7.44 17.41 -1.68
CA ASP A 43 6.55 18.42 -2.25
C ASP A 43 6.07 18.01 -3.64
N TYR A 44 5.31 16.91 -3.70
CA TYR A 44 4.73 16.42 -4.94
C TYR A 44 3.37 17.06 -5.23
N GLY A 45 3.09 17.27 -6.53
CA GLY A 45 1.74 17.37 -7.05
C GLY A 45 1.08 15.99 -7.01
N ILE A 46 -0.18 15.94 -6.61
CA ILE A 46 -1.00 14.71 -6.63
C ILE A 46 -2.06 14.87 -7.71
N VAL A 47 -2.16 13.89 -8.60
CA VAL A 47 -3.25 13.86 -9.59
C VAL A 47 -4.57 13.70 -8.85
N PRO A 48 -5.49 14.67 -8.95
CA PRO A 48 -6.73 14.63 -8.19
C PRO A 48 -7.68 13.53 -8.67
N GLY A 49 -8.39 12.94 -7.73
CA GLY A 49 -9.51 12.05 -8.01
C GLY A 49 -9.16 10.62 -8.40
N VAL A 50 -7.88 10.26 -8.52
CA VAL A 50 -7.49 8.90 -8.92
C VAL A 50 -6.33 8.35 -8.10
N GLY A 51 -6.41 7.06 -7.75
CA GLY A 51 -5.40 6.36 -6.96
C GLY A 51 -5.81 4.94 -6.64
N ILE A 52 -5.26 4.39 -5.56
CA ILE A 52 -5.56 3.05 -5.06
C ILE A 52 -5.96 3.17 -3.59
N ALA A 53 -7.22 2.88 -3.28
CA ALA A 53 -7.77 2.94 -1.94
C ALA A 53 -8.70 1.74 -1.65
N CYS A 54 -9.19 1.64 -0.41
CA CYS A 54 -10.28 0.74 -0.05
C CYS A 54 -11.23 1.40 0.96
N ARG A 55 -12.49 0.93 0.97
CA ARG A 55 -13.54 1.32 1.94
C ARG A 55 -13.94 0.10 2.77
N GLY A 56 -13.01 -0.47 3.53
CA GLY A 56 -13.15 -1.72 4.28
C GLY A 56 -12.09 -2.73 3.86
N ALA A 57 -12.46 -4.00 3.71
CA ALA A 57 -11.50 -5.04 3.36
C ALA A 57 -10.84 -4.79 2.00
N VAL A 58 -9.50 -4.82 1.97
CA VAL A 58 -8.71 -4.67 0.75
C VAL A 58 -8.35 -6.02 0.11
N ARG A 59 -8.37 -7.12 0.87
CA ARG A 59 -8.05 -8.49 0.45
C ARG A 59 -6.59 -8.76 0.04
N SER A 60 -5.88 -7.75 -0.42
CA SER A 60 -4.51 -7.85 -0.92
C SER A 60 -3.45 -7.28 0.02
N ILE A 61 -3.81 -6.97 1.28
CA ILE A 61 -2.86 -6.51 2.31
C ILE A 61 -3.28 -7.16 3.62
N LEU A 62 -2.64 -8.27 3.93
CA LEU A 62 -2.99 -9.13 5.04
C LEU A 62 -1.84 -9.23 6.05
N LEU A 63 -2.18 -9.04 7.32
CA LEU A 63 -1.34 -9.43 8.44
C LEU A 63 -1.76 -10.85 8.83
N VAL A 64 -0.88 -11.83 8.62
CA VAL A 64 -1.09 -13.23 8.98
C VAL A 64 -0.26 -13.52 10.23
N SER A 65 -0.86 -14.11 11.27
CA SER A 65 -0.19 -14.28 12.55
C SER A 65 -0.49 -15.64 13.19
N SER A 66 0.55 -16.22 13.80
CA SER A 66 0.43 -17.40 14.64
C SER A 66 -0.16 -17.10 16.02
N ARG A 67 -0.31 -15.82 16.37
CA ARG A 67 -0.81 -15.32 17.66
C ARG A 67 -1.94 -14.31 17.47
N PRO A 68 -2.78 -14.08 18.48
CA PRO A 68 -3.69 -12.94 18.51
C PRO A 68 -2.93 -11.60 18.34
N ALA A 69 -3.59 -10.60 17.72
CA ALA A 69 -2.93 -9.35 17.35
C ALA A 69 -2.29 -8.60 18.55
N ASN A 70 -2.90 -8.66 19.72
CA ASN A 70 -2.39 -8.05 20.95
C ASN A 70 -1.21 -8.80 21.60
N GLU A 71 -0.81 -9.94 21.04
CA GLU A 71 0.35 -10.73 21.50
C GLU A 71 1.52 -10.73 20.52
N ILE A 72 1.39 -10.06 19.37
CA ILE A 72 2.44 -9.99 18.34
C ILE A 72 3.62 -9.17 18.87
N ARG A 73 4.81 -9.76 18.83
CA ARG A 73 6.09 -9.13 19.22
C ARG A 73 7.03 -8.92 18.06
N THR A 74 6.85 -9.73 16.99
CA THR A 74 7.69 -9.67 15.80
C THR A 74 6.83 -9.68 14.54
N LEU A 75 7.18 -8.82 13.58
CA LEU A 75 6.51 -8.67 12.30
C LEU A 75 7.53 -8.86 11.16
N ALA A 76 7.41 -9.94 10.42
CA ALA A 76 8.15 -10.11 9.18
C ALA A 76 7.44 -9.33 8.05
N ALA A 77 8.18 -8.51 7.32
CA ALA A 77 7.64 -7.69 6.25
C ALA A 77 8.63 -7.51 5.11
N ASP A 78 8.12 -7.45 3.88
CA ASP A 78 8.90 -7.04 2.72
C ASP A 78 9.13 -5.52 2.73
N ALA A 79 10.38 -5.12 2.55
CA ALA A 79 10.80 -3.72 2.54
C ALA A 79 10.22 -2.92 1.35
N SER A 80 9.74 -3.59 0.30
CA SER A 80 9.15 -2.94 -0.88
C SER A 80 7.78 -2.30 -0.62
N SER A 81 7.14 -2.61 0.53
CA SER A 81 5.79 -2.14 0.86
C SER A 81 5.76 -1.17 2.03
N ARG A 82 6.41 -0.01 1.91
CA ARG A 82 6.53 0.98 3.00
C ARG A 82 5.18 1.44 3.56
N THR A 83 4.18 1.72 2.71
CA THR A 83 2.83 2.09 3.16
C THR A 83 2.18 0.98 3.99
N SER A 84 2.26 -0.28 3.54
CA SER A 84 1.62 -1.39 4.25
C SER A 84 2.32 -1.73 5.57
N VAL A 85 3.65 -1.58 5.63
CA VAL A 85 4.43 -1.73 6.89
C VAL A 85 4.03 -0.66 7.89
N ALA A 86 3.96 0.61 7.46
CA ALA A 86 3.52 1.70 8.32
C ALA A 86 2.08 1.49 8.80
N LEU A 87 1.17 1.07 7.90
CA LEU A 87 -0.21 0.76 8.24
C LEU A 87 -0.32 -0.37 9.27
N ALA A 88 0.42 -1.47 9.07
CA ALA A 88 0.44 -2.59 10.02
C ALA A 88 0.88 -2.12 11.43
N ARG A 89 1.97 -1.35 11.51
CA ARG A 89 2.45 -0.80 12.78
C ARG A 89 1.44 0.16 13.41
N ILE A 90 0.82 1.05 12.63
CA ILE A 90 -0.21 1.98 13.11
C ILE A 90 -1.38 1.20 13.70
N VAL A 91 -1.90 0.19 12.98
CA VAL A 91 -3.02 -0.65 13.43
C VAL A 91 -2.64 -1.40 14.70
N LEU A 92 -1.49 -2.07 14.71
CA LEU A 92 -1.02 -2.82 15.88
C LEU A 92 -0.84 -1.94 17.11
N ALA A 93 -0.25 -0.77 16.96
CA ALA A 93 -0.03 0.16 18.07
C ALA A 93 -1.35 0.78 18.59
N ARG A 94 -2.20 1.28 17.68
CA ARG A 94 -3.37 2.09 18.09
C ARG A 94 -4.60 1.27 18.41
N ARG A 95 -4.78 0.11 17.77
CA ARG A 95 -5.95 -0.74 17.99
C ARG A 95 -5.66 -1.88 18.97
N TYR A 96 -4.44 -2.42 18.93
CA TYR A 96 -4.07 -3.60 19.72
C TYR A 96 -3.06 -3.34 20.84
N GLY A 97 -2.49 -2.12 20.89
CA GLY A 97 -1.59 -1.70 21.99
C GLY A 97 -0.20 -2.34 21.94
N VAL A 98 0.25 -2.83 20.79
CA VAL A 98 1.56 -3.48 20.61
C VAL A 98 2.40 -2.79 19.54
N ASP A 99 3.72 -2.76 19.72
CA ASP A 99 4.69 -2.25 18.74
C ASP A 99 5.76 -3.33 18.48
N PRO A 100 5.51 -4.25 17.52
CA PRO A 100 6.41 -5.36 17.24
C PRO A 100 7.71 -4.89 16.58
N ALA A 101 8.78 -5.63 16.85
CA ALA A 101 10.02 -5.49 16.10
C ALA A 101 9.81 -5.93 14.64
N VAL A 102 10.14 -5.04 13.69
CA VAL A 102 10.00 -5.34 12.25
C VAL A 102 11.27 -6.03 11.74
N VAL A 103 11.09 -7.20 11.16
CA VAL A 103 12.16 -8.01 10.53
C VAL A 103 11.91 -8.03 9.02
N ARG A 104 12.92 -7.60 8.24
CA ARG A 104 12.84 -7.60 6.77
C ARG A 104 13.04 -9.01 6.23
N ARG A 105 12.09 -9.49 5.45
CA ARG A 105 12.12 -10.81 4.80
C ARG A 105 11.53 -10.72 3.39
N PRO A 106 11.99 -11.56 2.46
CA PRO A 106 11.29 -11.79 1.20
C PRO A 106 9.84 -12.26 1.46
N PRO A 107 8.90 -12.00 0.54
CA PRO A 107 7.47 -12.29 0.73
C PRO A 107 7.16 -13.79 0.53
N ASP A 108 7.64 -14.63 1.45
CA ASP A 108 7.37 -16.06 1.54
C ASP A 108 6.73 -16.37 2.90
N LEU A 109 5.41 -16.61 2.92
CA LEU A 109 4.64 -16.75 4.16
C LEU A 109 5.17 -17.84 5.10
N PRO A 110 5.50 -19.07 4.64
CA PRO A 110 6.04 -20.10 5.52
C PRO A 110 7.37 -19.71 6.17
N SER A 111 8.29 -19.14 5.41
CA SER A 111 9.59 -18.68 5.93
C SER A 111 9.40 -17.51 6.92
N MET A 112 8.53 -16.56 6.59
CA MET A 112 8.26 -15.41 7.46
C MET A 112 7.68 -15.84 8.80
N LEU A 113 6.70 -16.76 8.81
CA LEU A 113 6.09 -17.26 10.06
C LEU A 113 7.00 -18.25 10.81
N GLY A 114 8.00 -18.84 10.17
CA GLY A 114 9.03 -19.62 10.83
C GLY A 114 10.00 -18.79 11.68
N GLU A 115 10.08 -17.47 11.42
CA GLU A 115 11.04 -16.55 12.06
C GLU A 115 10.38 -15.42 12.86
N ALA A 116 9.07 -15.18 12.67
CA ALA A 116 8.34 -14.10 13.33
C ALA A 116 6.93 -14.55 13.75
N ASP A 117 6.34 -13.87 14.74
CA ASP A 117 4.98 -14.13 15.19
C ASP A 117 3.95 -13.81 14.08
N SER A 118 4.28 -12.86 13.21
CA SER A 118 3.39 -12.42 12.15
C SER A 118 4.13 -12.08 10.86
N ALA A 119 3.42 -12.14 9.74
CA ALA A 119 3.91 -11.85 8.40
C ALA A 119 2.95 -10.87 7.70
N LEU A 120 3.50 -9.80 7.12
CA LEU A 120 2.77 -8.91 6.24
C LEU A 120 2.90 -9.39 4.79
N ILE A 121 1.80 -9.83 4.21
CA ILE A 121 1.73 -10.31 2.84
C ILE A 121 0.87 -9.35 2.02
N ILE A 122 1.37 -8.96 0.83
CA ILE A 122 0.69 -8.00 -0.03
C ILE A 122 0.55 -8.49 -1.47
N GLY A 123 -0.38 -7.86 -2.21
CA GLY A 123 -0.58 -8.11 -3.64
C GLY A 123 -1.11 -9.51 -3.94
N ASP A 124 -0.71 -10.05 -5.08
CA ASP A 124 -1.14 -11.35 -5.57
C ASP A 124 -0.91 -12.49 -4.56
N PRO A 125 0.23 -12.58 -3.85
CA PRO A 125 0.41 -13.57 -2.77
C PRO A 125 -0.67 -13.50 -1.68
N ALA A 126 -1.12 -12.32 -1.31
CA ALA A 126 -2.19 -12.18 -0.31
C ALA A 126 -3.55 -12.65 -0.83
N LEU A 127 -3.84 -12.47 -2.13
CA LEU A 127 -5.08 -12.92 -2.75
C LEU A 127 -5.20 -14.45 -2.79
N HIS A 128 -4.08 -15.19 -2.79
CA HIS A 128 -4.07 -16.66 -2.68
C HIS A 128 -4.38 -17.18 -1.28
N ILE A 129 -4.24 -16.35 -0.24
CA ILE A 129 -4.55 -16.75 1.13
C ILE A 129 -6.08 -16.75 1.29
N ASN A 130 -6.64 -17.90 1.68
CA ASN A 130 -8.03 -17.98 2.10
C ASN A 130 -8.13 -17.84 3.63
N PRO A 131 -8.66 -16.71 4.15
CA PRO A 131 -8.76 -16.49 5.60
C PRO A 131 -9.66 -17.51 6.32
N GLU A 132 -10.58 -18.17 5.61
CA GLU A 132 -11.53 -19.12 6.19
C GLU A 132 -10.92 -20.51 6.40
N THR A 133 -9.86 -20.85 5.66
CA THR A 133 -9.25 -22.19 5.69
C THR A 133 -7.84 -22.23 6.27
N THR A 134 -7.20 -21.07 6.43
CA THR A 134 -5.87 -21.01 7.05
C THR A 134 -5.94 -21.23 8.56
N PRO A 135 -4.98 -21.93 9.18
CA PRO A 135 -4.93 -22.10 10.63
C PRO A 135 -4.45 -20.87 11.39
N PHE A 136 -4.06 -19.82 10.68
CA PHE A 136 -3.52 -18.59 11.27
C PHE A 136 -4.60 -17.53 11.47
N HIS A 137 -4.34 -16.60 12.38
CA HIS A 137 -5.11 -15.35 12.47
C HIS A 137 -4.81 -14.50 11.25
N VAL A 138 -5.86 -14.00 10.58
CA VAL A 138 -5.72 -13.13 9.41
C VAL A 138 -6.44 -11.81 9.66
N TYR A 139 -5.69 -10.73 9.58
CA TYR A 139 -6.20 -9.37 9.72
C TYR A 139 -6.05 -8.65 8.38
N ASP A 140 -7.17 -8.26 7.79
CA ASP A 140 -7.18 -7.43 6.57
C ASP A 140 -6.94 -5.98 6.97
N LEU A 141 -5.80 -5.41 6.59
CA LEU A 141 -5.39 -4.09 7.08
C LEU A 141 -6.27 -2.94 6.57
N GLY A 142 -6.97 -3.11 5.46
CA GLY A 142 -7.97 -2.15 5.02
C GLY A 142 -9.20 -2.14 5.93
N ARG A 143 -9.69 -3.32 6.30
CA ARG A 143 -10.77 -3.47 7.27
C ARG A 143 -10.38 -2.93 8.64
N GLU A 144 -9.21 -3.32 9.13
CA GLU A 144 -8.69 -2.86 10.43
C GLU A 144 -8.60 -1.33 10.51
N TRP A 145 -8.12 -0.70 9.43
CA TRP A 145 -8.08 0.76 9.34
C TRP A 145 -9.47 1.39 9.37
N MET A 146 -10.40 0.86 8.55
CA MET A 146 -11.77 1.37 8.49
C MET A 146 -12.48 1.26 9.84
N GLU A 147 -12.35 0.12 10.51
CA GLU A 147 -12.96 -0.10 11.83
C GLU A 147 -12.35 0.78 12.93
N MET A 148 -11.06 1.10 12.84
CA MET A 148 -10.35 1.96 13.77
C MET A 148 -10.67 3.45 13.58
N THR A 149 -10.86 3.89 12.32
CA THR A 149 -10.89 5.31 11.99
C THR A 149 -12.21 5.81 11.41
N GLY A 150 -13.03 4.92 10.88
CA GLY A 150 -14.24 5.25 10.10
C GLY A 150 -13.94 5.84 8.71
N LEU A 151 -12.66 5.85 8.26
CA LEU A 151 -12.21 6.48 7.01
C LEU A 151 -11.61 5.46 6.04
N PRO A 152 -11.73 5.68 4.72
CA PRO A 152 -11.04 4.88 3.71
C PRO A 152 -9.52 4.90 3.89
N MET A 153 -8.84 3.82 3.49
CA MET A 153 -7.38 3.79 3.40
C MET A 153 -6.93 4.02 1.96
N VAL A 154 -6.02 4.98 1.76
CA VAL A 154 -5.38 5.24 0.47
C VAL A 154 -3.96 4.68 0.49
N PHE A 155 -3.70 3.71 -0.37
CA PHE A 155 -2.40 3.02 -0.43
C PHE A 155 -1.41 3.69 -1.35
N ALA A 156 -1.89 4.23 -2.48
CA ALA A 156 -1.05 4.90 -3.46
C ALA A 156 -1.85 5.95 -4.25
N VAL A 157 -1.15 6.96 -4.74
CA VAL A 157 -1.69 8.02 -5.60
C VAL A 157 -0.77 8.24 -6.80
N TRP A 158 -1.32 8.77 -7.87
CA TRP A 158 -0.50 9.28 -8.97
C TRP A 158 0.10 10.61 -8.54
N ALA A 159 1.42 10.68 -8.50
CA ALA A 159 2.13 11.85 -8.01
C ALA A 159 3.48 12.06 -8.71
N GLY A 160 3.97 13.29 -8.70
CA GLY A 160 5.26 13.69 -9.24
C GLY A 160 5.55 15.16 -8.94
N PRO A 161 6.63 15.74 -9.48
CA PRO A 161 6.88 17.17 -9.39
C PRO A 161 5.68 17.98 -9.83
N ARG A 162 5.38 19.09 -9.12
CA ARG A 162 4.14 19.87 -9.31
C ARG A 162 3.97 20.38 -10.74
N GLU A 163 5.05 20.71 -11.41
CA GLU A 163 5.07 21.21 -12.77
C GLU A 163 4.53 20.22 -13.81
N PHE A 164 4.63 18.91 -13.54
CA PHE A 164 4.09 17.87 -14.42
C PHE A 164 2.62 17.53 -14.12
N VAL A 165 2.12 17.87 -12.95
CA VAL A 165 0.72 17.58 -12.56
C VAL A 165 -0.18 18.75 -12.93
N THR A 166 -0.33 18.99 -14.25
CA THR A 166 -1.23 20.03 -14.77
C THR A 166 -2.68 19.53 -14.83
N PRO A 167 -3.68 20.45 -14.92
CA PRO A 167 -5.08 20.04 -15.12
C PRO A 167 -5.31 19.16 -16.35
N GLN A 168 -4.59 19.41 -17.45
CA GLN A 168 -4.67 18.63 -18.67
C GLN A 168 -4.14 17.20 -18.46
N VAL A 169 -2.99 17.08 -17.81
CA VAL A 169 -2.42 15.77 -17.43
C VAL A 169 -3.36 15.04 -16.49
N ALA A 170 -3.89 15.71 -15.47
CA ALA A 170 -4.84 15.13 -14.53
C ALA A 170 -6.08 14.56 -15.23
N ALA A 171 -6.64 15.28 -16.19
CA ALA A 171 -7.79 14.80 -16.96
C ALA A 171 -7.49 13.49 -17.70
N VAL A 172 -6.30 13.33 -18.30
CA VAL A 172 -5.89 12.09 -18.98
C VAL A 172 -5.85 10.90 -18.02
N PHE A 173 -5.35 11.09 -16.78
CA PHE A 173 -5.35 10.04 -15.76
C PHE A 173 -6.77 9.67 -15.32
N GLN A 174 -7.66 10.65 -15.13
CA GLN A 174 -9.05 10.45 -14.78
C GLN A 174 -9.81 9.69 -15.88
N ASP A 175 -9.65 10.09 -17.14
CA ASP A 175 -10.24 9.43 -18.30
C ASP A 175 -9.73 7.99 -18.44
N SER A 176 -8.44 7.76 -18.22
CA SER A 176 -7.85 6.42 -18.23
C SER A 176 -8.41 5.53 -17.12
N CYS A 177 -8.63 6.06 -15.92
CA CYS A 177 -9.28 5.36 -14.83
C CYS A 177 -10.72 4.99 -15.22
N ALA A 178 -11.51 5.95 -15.69
CA ALA A 178 -12.88 5.73 -16.12
C ALA A 178 -12.97 4.69 -17.26
N PHE A 179 -12.03 4.72 -18.22
CA PHE A 179 -11.93 3.70 -19.27
C PHE A 179 -11.67 2.31 -18.68
N GLY A 180 -10.75 2.20 -17.72
CA GLY A 180 -10.47 0.94 -17.04
C GLY A 180 -11.69 0.38 -16.29
N LEU A 181 -12.39 1.24 -15.54
CA LEU A 181 -13.60 0.85 -14.81
C LEU A 181 -14.71 0.37 -15.72
N ARG A 182 -14.94 1.01 -16.89
CA ARG A 182 -15.90 0.52 -17.89
C ARG A 182 -15.50 -0.82 -18.50
N GLY A 183 -14.20 -1.11 -18.57
CA GLY A 183 -13.64 -2.34 -19.12
C GLY A 183 -13.35 -3.44 -18.09
N LEU A 184 -13.81 -3.31 -16.86
CA LEU A 184 -13.43 -4.17 -15.74
C LEU A 184 -13.69 -5.65 -16.00
N GLU A 185 -14.83 -6.02 -16.59
CA GLU A 185 -15.16 -7.40 -16.94
C GLU A 185 -14.14 -8.00 -17.92
N ARG A 186 -13.77 -7.24 -18.94
CA ARG A 186 -12.75 -7.66 -19.90
C ARG A 186 -11.39 -7.80 -19.23
N ILE A 187 -11.00 -6.84 -18.39
CA ILE A 187 -9.73 -6.88 -17.62
C ILE A 187 -9.70 -8.12 -16.74
N ALA A 188 -10.78 -8.41 -16.02
CA ALA A 188 -10.86 -9.60 -15.16
C ALA A 188 -10.71 -10.89 -15.95
N ALA A 189 -11.35 -10.99 -17.12
CA ALA A 189 -11.27 -12.16 -17.99
C ALA A 189 -9.86 -12.37 -18.58
N GLU A 190 -9.16 -11.29 -18.93
CA GLU A 190 -7.82 -11.33 -19.52
C GLU A 190 -6.73 -11.60 -18.48
N GLU A 191 -6.79 -10.95 -17.30
CA GLU A 191 -5.71 -10.98 -16.31
C GLU A 191 -5.80 -12.16 -15.33
N ALA A 192 -7.02 -12.66 -15.03
CA ALA A 192 -7.19 -13.71 -14.03
C ALA A 192 -6.43 -15.01 -14.38
N PRO A 193 -6.52 -15.57 -15.60
CA PRO A 193 -5.82 -16.80 -15.94
C PRO A 193 -4.29 -16.66 -15.89
N ALA A 194 -3.78 -15.50 -16.34
CA ALA A 194 -2.34 -15.21 -16.35
C ALA A 194 -1.71 -15.17 -14.96
N ARG A 195 -2.54 -14.92 -13.92
CA ARG A 195 -2.13 -14.81 -12.52
C ARG A 195 -2.55 -16.00 -11.65
N GLY A 196 -3.17 -17.02 -12.24
CA GLY A 196 -3.67 -18.19 -11.52
C GLY A 196 -4.88 -17.91 -10.64
N PHE A 197 -5.69 -16.90 -10.99
CA PHE A 197 -6.91 -16.55 -10.27
C PHE A 197 -8.18 -16.96 -11.02
N THR A 198 -9.28 -17.02 -10.29
CA THR A 198 -10.61 -17.11 -10.93
C THR A 198 -11.05 -15.71 -11.38
N ILE A 199 -11.81 -15.64 -12.47
CA ILE A 199 -12.38 -14.38 -12.98
C ILE A 199 -13.23 -13.70 -11.90
N ASP A 200 -14.00 -14.46 -11.14
CA ASP A 200 -14.83 -13.94 -10.04
C ASP A 200 -14.03 -13.31 -8.92
N LEU A 201 -12.85 -13.86 -8.57
CA LEU A 201 -11.97 -13.26 -7.58
C LEU A 201 -11.47 -11.91 -8.08
N VAL A 202 -10.96 -11.84 -9.30
CA VAL A 202 -10.43 -10.60 -9.89
C VAL A 202 -11.53 -9.55 -10.07
N ARG A 203 -12.71 -9.96 -10.54
CA ARG A 203 -13.88 -9.08 -10.65
C ARG A 203 -14.25 -8.46 -9.31
N ARG A 204 -14.39 -9.26 -8.25
CA ARG A 204 -14.71 -8.78 -6.91
C ARG A 204 -13.59 -7.92 -6.34
N TYR A 205 -12.35 -8.32 -6.54
CA TYR A 205 -11.19 -7.57 -6.07
C TYR A 205 -11.16 -6.16 -6.68
N LEU A 206 -11.18 -6.06 -8.01
CA LEU A 206 -11.09 -4.78 -8.71
C LEU A 206 -12.38 -3.94 -8.61
N GLY A 207 -13.55 -4.58 -8.51
CA GLY A 207 -14.85 -3.88 -8.55
C GLY A 207 -15.44 -3.56 -7.18
N SER A 208 -14.98 -4.25 -6.09
CA SER A 208 -15.59 -4.09 -4.77
C SER A 208 -14.59 -3.81 -3.65
N HIS A 209 -13.36 -4.34 -3.74
CA HIS A 209 -12.36 -4.13 -2.69
C HIS A 209 -11.48 -2.92 -2.96
N ILE A 210 -11.15 -2.67 -4.24
CA ILE A 210 -10.33 -1.51 -4.61
C ILE A 210 -11.22 -0.34 -5.04
N VAL A 211 -10.86 0.83 -4.54
CA VAL A 211 -11.43 2.13 -4.92
C VAL A 211 -10.38 2.88 -5.72
N PHE A 212 -10.70 3.18 -6.99
CA PHE A 212 -9.79 3.92 -7.87
C PHE A 212 -10.13 5.41 -7.95
N GLU A 213 -11.38 5.77 -7.65
CA GLU A 213 -11.85 7.15 -7.63
C GLU A 213 -11.78 7.71 -6.21
N LEU A 214 -10.91 8.71 -6.01
CA LEU A 214 -10.65 9.30 -4.70
C LEU A 214 -11.45 10.57 -4.48
N GLY A 215 -12.38 10.54 -3.54
CA GLY A 215 -13.19 11.69 -3.13
C GLY A 215 -12.67 12.36 -1.85
N ALA A 216 -13.57 13.12 -1.20
CA ALA A 216 -13.27 13.78 0.06
C ALA A 216 -12.98 12.81 1.21
N PRO A 217 -13.72 11.69 1.37
CA PRO A 217 -13.43 10.72 2.42
C PRO A 217 -12.04 10.08 2.27
N GLU A 218 -11.63 9.73 1.04
CA GLU A 218 -10.30 9.15 0.77
C GLU A 218 -9.19 10.17 1.10
N ARG A 219 -9.37 11.44 0.75
CA ARG A 219 -8.40 12.50 1.14
C ARG A 219 -8.26 12.62 2.65
N GLN A 220 -9.38 12.62 3.39
CA GLN A 220 -9.36 12.66 4.85
C GLN A 220 -8.65 11.43 5.45
N GLY A 221 -8.92 10.24 4.90
CA GLY A 221 -8.25 9.01 5.29
C GLY A 221 -6.74 9.05 5.03
N MET A 222 -6.32 9.54 3.87
CA MET A 222 -4.91 9.72 3.53
C MET A 222 -4.22 10.74 4.45
N GLU A 223 -4.84 11.87 4.73
CA GLU A 223 -4.31 12.88 5.64
C GLU A 223 -4.12 12.32 7.06
N LEU A 224 -5.11 11.55 7.54
CA LEU A 224 -5.01 10.87 8.83
C LEU A 224 -3.89 9.84 8.85
N PHE A 225 -3.77 9.01 7.80
CA PHE A 225 -2.67 8.04 7.67
C PHE A 225 -1.31 8.73 7.71
N LEU A 226 -1.12 9.79 6.92
CA LEU A 226 0.14 10.54 6.87
C LEU A 226 0.50 11.17 8.21
N ARG A 227 -0.50 11.64 8.96
CA ARG A 227 -0.30 12.15 10.32
C ARG A 227 0.22 11.05 11.26
N TYR A 228 -0.43 9.89 11.29
CA TYR A 228 -0.02 8.77 12.12
C TYR A 228 1.34 8.19 11.71
N ALA A 229 1.61 8.12 10.42
CA ALA A 229 2.89 7.65 9.91
C ALA A 229 4.07 8.58 10.29
N ARG A 230 3.84 9.92 10.30
CA ARG A 230 4.84 10.88 10.80
C ARG A 230 5.10 10.74 12.31
N GLU A 231 4.11 10.34 13.08
CA GLU A 231 4.30 10.07 14.51
C GLU A 231 5.19 8.85 14.73
N LEU A 232 4.99 7.76 13.96
CA LEU A 232 5.88 6.59 13.99
C LEU A 232 7.32 6.93 13.60
N ASP A 233 7.50 7.69 12.51
CA ASP A 233 8.84 8.10 12.05
C ASP A 233 9.61 8.92 13.10
N ARG A 234 8.90 9.73 13.90
CA ARG A 234 9.50 10.47 15.01
C ARG A 234 9.93 9.57 16.16
N LEU A 235 9.19 8.49 16.43
CA LEU A 235 9.52 7.54 17.50
C LEU A 235 10.72 6.68 17.11
N ASP A 236 10.88 6.37 15.82
CA ASP A 236 12.00 5.57 15.31
C ASP A 236 13.32 6.38 15.20
N ARG A 237 13.24 7.72 15.22
CA ARG A 237 14.44 8.58 15.24
C ARG A 237 14.97 8.71 16.66
N PRO A 238 16.29 8.45 16.89
CA PRO A 238 16.89 8.74 18.18
C PRO A 238 16.72 10.23 18.49
N PRO A 239 16.53 10.61 19.77
CA PRO A 239 16.40 12.02 20.16
C PRO A 239 17.59 12.81 19.62
N ALA A 240 17.32 14.02 19.11
CA ALA A 240 18.33 14.90 18.55
C ALA A 240 19.43 15.12 19.62
N GLY A 241 20.66 14.63 19.34
CA GLY A 241 21.79 14.68 20.27
C GLY A 241 22.41 13.31 20.61
N PHE A 242 21.84 12.20 20.14
CA PHE A 242 22.47 10.88 20.32
C PHE A 242 23.50 10.63 19.20
N ASP A 243 24.80 10.78 19.54
CA ASP A 243 25.92 10.43 18.65
C ASP A 243 25.97 8.91 18.46
N THR A 244 25.68 8.44 17.24
CA THR A 244 25.74 7.01 16.84
C THR A 244 27.15 6.40 16.96
N ARG A 245 28.18 7.17 17.28
CA ARG A 245 29.56 6.71 17.46
C ARG A 245 29.81 6.00 18.79
N GLN A 246 28.88 6.07 19.75
CA GLN A 246 29.05 5.43 21.06
C GLN A 246 28.63 3.93 21.08
N ARG A 247 28.05 3.35 20.03
CA ARG A 247 27.72 1.91 19.97
C ARG A 247 28.91 0.98 19.68
N ALA A 248 30.08 1.51 19.39
CA ALA A 248 31.28 0.72 19.07
C ALA A 248 32.20 0.41 20.27
N LEU A 249 31.82 0.77 21.50
CA LEU A 249 32.72 0.67 22.68
C LEU A 249 32.20 -0.21 23.82
N ILE A 250 31.18 -1.04 23.60
CA ILE A 250 30.82 -2.09 24.59
C ILE A 250 30.93 -3.44 23.87
N LYS A 251 32.11 -4.03 24.02
CA LYS A 251 32.36 -5.46 23.78
C LYS A 251 32.05 -6.22 25.07
#